data_9e4e8b9124f058326f28eea08f57b504
#
_entry.id   9e4e8b9124f058326f28eea08f57b504
#
_cell.length_a   1.000
_cell.length_b   1.000
_cell.length_c   1.000
_cell.angle_alpha   90.00
_cell.angle_beta   90.00
_cell.angle_gamma   90.00
#
_symmetry.space_group_name_H-M   'P 1'
#
loop_
_entity.id
_entity.type
_entity.pdbx_description
1 polymer ?
#
loop_
_entity_poly.entity_id
_entity_poly.type
_entity_poly.pdbx_seq_one_letter_code
_entity_poly.pdbx_strand_id
1 'polypeptide(L)'
;MSTENYSPALPLEESPARAETRDANATPPGPKGNPFFGRHVNASRRDPLNFMLRLAREYGDLSMFRVGAERIYFVNSPDGVRDVLVNHYDNFLKGRGRTRARQLVGQGLLLSEGDLHRRQRRLAQPAFHRQRIAAYADEMGAAAARFSEGWQDGETKDIWPEMLRLTLGIVGRTLFSADVEAETDEVGSALKDVMVRFHAFKLPGSDMLDRMSLPRMVRVRRGERRLRALVLGLIEERRRAGRDHGDLLSMLMLAEGEGGGEAMTPEQVWQEALTIFIGGFDTIATTLMWTFYALSQNPEAEGRLHTELDSVLEGGRAATFEDLKRLQYTERVLCEAMRLYPPTWRLMRRALRDFPVGGYRIPSGALVVVCQYAMHRDPRFFSDPEKFDPERWTPEAKAARPQFSFFPFGGGPRRCLGESFAMTEGVLLLATLARLWRMRLVEGHKIEMLPQHLLRSKWGMQMRLARR
;
A
#
# COMPACT_ATOMS: atom_id res chain seq x y z
N MET A 1 27.33 10.32 14.90
CA MET A 1 26.98 11.13 16.10
C MET A 1 25.66 11.80 15.83
N SER A 2 24.81 11.76 16.79
CA SER A 2 23.43 12.23 16.93
C SER A 2 22.40 11.16 16.69
N THR A 3 22.12 10.48 17.77
CA THR A 3 20.92 9.71 18.06
C THR A 3 19.75 10.68 18.21
N GLU A 4 18.94 10.87 17.20
CA GLU A 4 17.65 11.52 17.42
C GLU A 4 16.65 10.47 17.84
N ASN A 5 16.45 10.49 19.13
CA ASN A 5 15.44 9.82 19.90
C ASN A 5 14.04 10.10 19.35
N TYR A 6 13.24 9.06 19.38
CA TYR A 6 11.79 9.13 19.39
C TYR A 6 11.39 10.08 20.53
N SER A 7 11.06 11.32 20.18
CA SER A 7 10.57 12.30 21.15
C SER A 7 9.17 11.91 21.59
N PRO A 8 8.89 11.85 22.90
CA PRO A 8 7.55 11.64 23.39
C PRO A 8 6.67 12.82 22.96
N ALA A 9 5.41 12.54 22.72
CA ALA A 9 4.38 13.48 22.28
C ALA A 9 4.50 14.82 23.00
N LEU A 10 4.68 15.89 22.23
CA LEU A 10 4.51 17.27 22.70
C LEU A 10 3.08 17.42 23.23
N PRO A 11 2.86 18.18 24.31
CA PRO A 11 1.54 18.43 24.84
C PRO A 11 0.68 19.12 23.79
N LEU A 12 -0.56 18.67 23.69
CA LEU A 12 -1.57 19.15 22.79
C LEU A 12 -1.81 20.65 23.02
N GLU A 13 -1.32 21.51 22.13
CA GLU A 13 -1.91 22.83 21.99
C GLU A 13 -3.28 22.66 21.31
N GLU A 14 -4.32 22.92 22.08
CA GLU A 14 -5.70 23.00 21.60
C GLU A 14 -5.77 24.12 20.57
N SER A 15 -5.88 23.74 19.30
CA SER A 15 -6.22 24.70 18.24
C SER A 15 -7.68 25.09 18.39
N PRO A 16 -8.02 26.37 18.58
CA PRO A 16 -9.38 26.82 18.72
C PRO A 16 -10.05 26.96 17.34
N ALA A 17 -10.37 25.87 16.67
CA ALA A 17 -11.35 25.90 15.61
C ALA A 17 -12.74 25.78 16.28
N ARG A 18 -13.47 26.90 16.35
CA ARG A 18 -14.88 26.97 16.73
C ARG A 18 -15.66 25.91 15.97
N ALA A 19 -15.88 24.76 16.60
CA ALA A 19 -16.97 23.88 16.23
C ALA A 19 -18.27 24.64 16.51
N GLU A 20 -18.96 25.10 15.47
CA GLU A 20 -20.38 25.40 15.60
C GLU A 20 -21.01 24.18 16.26
N THR A 21 -21.71 24.39 17.37
CA THR A 21 -22.44 23.34 18.09
C THR A 21 -23.58 22.85 17.20
N ARG A 22 -23.26 21.92 16.29
CA ARG A 22 -24.27 21.20 15.51
C ARG A 22 -24.94 20.18 16.42
N ASP A 23 -26.23 19.96 16.20
CA ASP A 23 -26.95 18.90 16.91
C ASP A 23 -26.21 17.57 16.72
N ALA A 24 -25.65 17.02 17.78
CA ALA A 24 -24.87 15.78 17.75
C ALA A 24 -25.67 14.59 17.20
N ASN A 25 -26.99 14.70 17.13
CA ASN A 25 -27.90 13.71 16.54
C ASN A 25 -28.20 13.96 15.06
N ALA A 26 -27.73 15.08 14.48
CA ALA A 26 -27.91 15.35 13.06
C ALA A 26 -27.16 14.32 12.22
N THR A 27 -27.78 13.94 11.11
CA THR A 27 -27.13 13.07 10.13
C THR A 27 -26.24 13.93 9.20
N PRO A 28 -24.96 13.55 8.97
CA PRO A 28 -24.12 14.26 8.02
C PRO A 28 -24.77 14.35 6.63
N PRO A 29 -24.47 15.42 5.86
CA PRO A 29 -24.95 15.54 4.50
C PRO A 29 -24.49 14.39 3.62
N GLY A 30 -25.22 14.13 2.54
CA GLY A 30 -24.81 13.08 1.60
C GLY A 30 -25.86 12.78 0.54
N PRO A 31 -25.54 11.93 -0.43
CA PRO A 31 -26.44 11.59 -1.53
C PRO A 31 -27.68 10.87 -1.02
N LYS A 32 -28.82 11.42 -1.39
CA LYS A 32 -30.15 10.86 -1.09
C LYS A 32 -30.53 9.79 -2.12
N GLY A 33 -31.42 8.88 -1.74
CA GLY A 33 -31.99 7.89 -2.65
C GLY A 33 -32.05 6.48 -2.06
N ASN A 34 -32.55 5.54 -2.84
CA ASN A 34 -32.72 4.15 -2.40
C ASN A 34 -31.35 3.49 -2.14
N PRO A 35 -31.12 2.92 -0.95
CA PRO A 35 -29.83 2.34 -0.58
C PRO A 35 -29.49 1.01 -1.30
N PHE A 36 -30.44 0.39 -2.02
CA PHE A 36 -30.23 -0.83 -2.78
C PHE A 36 -30.03 -0.56 -4.27
N PHE A 37 -30.79 0.37 -4.84
CA PHE A 37 -30.86 0.63 -6.29
C PHE A 37 -30.64 2.10 -6.67
N GLY A 38 -30.32 2.97 -5.71
CA GLY A 38 -30.11 4.39 -5.94
C GLY A 38 -28.91 4.70 -6.84
N ARG A 39 -28.96 5.87 -7.51
CA ARG A 39 -27.85 6.34 -8.38
C ARG A 39 -26.49 6.32 -7.68
N HIS A 40 -26.44 6.68 -6.38
CA HIS A 40 -25.21 6.66 -5.59
C HIS A 40 -24.67 5.23 -5.37
N VAL A 41 -25.54 4.21 -5.24
CA VAL A 41 -25.11 2.81 -5.12
C VAL A 41 -24.46 2.35 -6.42
N ASN A 42 -25.09 2.65 -7.56
CA ASN A 42 -24.55 2.34 -8.88
C ASN A 42 -23.24 3.08 -9.13
N ALA A 43 -23.15 4.38 -8.79
CA ALA A 43 -21.94 5.18 -8.91
C ALA A 43 -20.80 4.61 -8.04
N SER A 44 -21.08 4.27 -6.77
CA SER A 44 -20.07 3.70 -5.87
C SER A 44 -19.55 2.32 -6.31
N ARG A 45 -20.30 1.59 -7.15
CA ARG A 45 -19.92 0.28 -7.70
C ARG A 45 -19.21 0.38 -9.05
N ARG A 46 -19.72 1.23 -9.96
CA ARG A 46 -19.21 1.35 -11.33
C ARG A 46 -17.97 2.22 -11.42
N ASP A 47 -17.96 3.33 -10.68
CA ASP A 47 -16.89 4.30 -10.67
C ASP A 47 -16.64 4.83 -9.25
N PRO A 48 -16.03 4.01 -8.37
CA PRO A 48 -15.84 4.37 -6.98
C PRO A 48 -14.86 5.55 -6.80
N LEU A 49 -13.91 5.77 -7.71
CA LEU A 49 -12.96 6.89 -7.60
C LEU A 49 -13.66 8.22 -7.79
N ASN A 50 -14.37 8.41 -8.90
CA ASN A 50 -15.14 9.62 -9.15
C ASN A 50 -16.29 9.81 -8.15
N PHE A 51 -16.83 8.70 -7.62
CA PHE A 51 -17.82 8.79 -6.54
C PHE A 51 -17.23 9.42 -5.28
N MET A 52 -16.01 9.02 -4.85
CA MET A 52 -15.34 9.61 -3.69
C MET A 52 -14.94 11.07 -3.93
N LEU A 53 -14.42 11.40 -5.12
CA LEU A 53 -14.13 12.79 -5.49
C LEU A 53 -15.37 13.67 -5.44
N ARG A 54 -16.49 13.17 -5.96
CA ARG A 54 -17.76 13.89 -5.91
C ARG A 54 -18.24 14.11 -4.47
N LEU A 55 -18.15 13.09 -3.61
CA LEU A 55 -18.51 13.26 -2.20
C LEU A 55 -17.65 14.33 -1.52
N ALA A 56 -16.34 14.36 -1.78
CA ALA A 56 -15.46 15.39 -1.25
C ALA A 56 -15.85 16.81 -1.73
N ARG A 57 -16.17 16.96 -3.01
CA ARG A 57 -16.53 18.25 -3.61
C ARG A 57 -17.90 18.77 -3.18
N GLU A 58 -18.91 17.89 -3.14
CA GLU A 58 -20.30 18.27 -2.88
C GLU A 58 -20.61 18.40 -1.38
N TYR A 59 -19.97 17.61 -0.53
CA TYR A 59 -20.33 17.50 0.89
C TYR A 59 -19.18 17.85 1.86
N GLY A 60 -17.97 18.10 1.36
CA GLY A 60 -16.84 18.57 2.15
C GLY A 60 -16.24 17.49 3.06
N ASP A 61 -15.99 17.86 4.33
CA ASP A 61 -15.17 17.12 5.27
C ASP A 61 -15.78 15.82 5.78
N LEU A 62 -17.11 15.74 5.84
CA LEU A 62 -17.82 14.57 6.31
C LEU A 62 -19.11 14.37 5.52
N SER A 63 -19.30 13.19 4.99
CA SER A 63 -20.58 12.83 4.36
C SER A 63 -21.01 11.43 4.73
N MET A 64 -22.34 11.16 4.66
CA MET A 64 -22.92 9.86 4.92
C MET A 64 -23.76 9.37 3.75
N PHE A 65 -23.58 8.12 3.37
CA PHE A 65 -24.41 7.44 2.40
C PHE A 65 -24.70 6.00 2.81
N ARG A 66 -25.69 5.39 2.16
CA ARG A 66 -26.09 4.00 2.46
C ARG A 66 -25.87 3.10 1.26
N VAL A 67 -25.38 1.89 1.52
CA VAL A 67 -25.31 0.81 0.53
C VAL A 67 -25.89 -0.45 1.16
N GLY A 68 -27.10 -0.81 0.75
CA GLY A 68 -27.90 -1.80 1.45
C GLY A 68 -28.26 -1.33 2.87
N ALA A 69 -28.07 -2.18 3.84
CA ALA A 69 -28.28 -1.87 5.25
C ALA A 69 -27.14 -1.07 5.89
N GLU A 70 -25.98 -0.97 5.22
CA GLU A 70 -24.78 -0.36 5.79
C GLU A 70 -24.82 1.17 5.69
N ARG A 71 -24.55 1.85 6.82
CA ARG A 71 -24.26 3.29 6.87
C ARG A 71 -22.77 3.47 6.68
N ILE A 72 -22.38 4.28 5.71
CA ILE A 72 -20.99 4.54 5.35
C ILE A 72 -20.73 6.03 5.54
N TYR A 73 -19.79 6.35 6.39
CA TYR A 73 -19.33 7.69 6.67
C TYR A 73 -18.01 7.93 5.96
N PHE A 74 -17.97 8.91 5.06
CA PHE A 74 -16.77 9.32 4.37
C PHE A 74 -16.16 10.53 5.06
N VAL A 75 -14.95 10.37 5.58
CA VAL A 75 -14.20 11.41 6.28
C VAL A 75 -13.12 11.94 5.34
N ASN A 76 -13.15 13.25 5.06
CA ASN A 76 -12.30 13.94 4.09
C ASN A 76 -11.68 15.23 4.67
N SER A 77 -11.33 15.22 5.95
CA SER A 77 -10.51 16.23 6.58
C SER A 77 -9.26 15.62 7.21
N PRO A 78 -8.10 16.29 7.20
CA PRO A 78 -6.88 15.79 7.83
C PRO A 78 -7.07 15.46 9.30
N ASP A 79 -7.78 16.31 10.07
CA ASP A 79 -8.05 16.07 11.48
C ASP A 79 -8.99 14.87 11.68
N GLY A 80 -10.05 14.75 10.88
CA GLY A 80 -10.93 13.58 10.93
C GLY A 80 -10.19 12.29 10.58
N VAL A 81 -9.27 12.31 9.61
CA VAL A 81 -8.41 11.17 9.29
C VAL A 81 -7.48 10.84 10.47
N ARG A 82 -6.89 11.85 11.12
CA ARG A 82 -6.08 11.68 12.34
C ARG A 82 -6.90 11.04 13.45
N ASP A 83 -8.12 11.52 13.68
CA ASP A 83 -9.01 10.97 14.70
C ASP A 83 -9.29 9.50 14.47
N VAL A 84 -9.64 9.11 13.24
CA VAL A 84 -9.95 7.71 12.89
C VAL A 84 -8.73 6.80 12.94
N LEU A 85 -7.57 7.27 12.53
CA LEU A 85 -6.39 6.41 12.36
C LEU A 85 -5.44 6.44 13.57
N VAL A 86 -5.44 7.52 14.36
CA VAL A 86 -4.48 7.76 15.44
C VAL A 86 -5.16 7.93 16.79
N ASN A 87 -5.97 8.99 16.97
CA ASN A 87 -6.45 9.37 18.29
C ASN A 87 -7.42 8.35 18.89
N HIS A 88 -8.25 7.74 18.05
CA HIS A 88 -9.28 6.79 18.46
C HIS A 88 -9.17 5.44 17.74
N TYR A 89 -7.94 5.04 17.36
CA TYR A 89 -7.71 3.81 16.61
C TYR A 89 -8.28 2.55 17.27
N ASP A 90 -8.35 2.52 18.61
CA ASP A 90 -8.88 1.43 19.42
C ASP A 90 -10.41 1.30 19.31
N ASN A 91 -11.09 2.37 18.90
CA ASN A 91 -12.54 2.35 18.62
C ASN A 91 -12.87 1.75 17.25
N PHE A 92 -11.88 1.26 16.50
CA PHE A 92 -12.10 0.80 15.14
C PHE A 92 -11.53 -0.59 14.88
N LEU A 93 -12.36 -1.44 14.28
CA LEU A 93 -11.89 -2.66 13.62
C LEU A 93 -11.65 -2.40 12.13
N LYS A 94 -10.92 -3.28 11.48
CA LYS A 94 -10.84 -3.29 10.01
C LYS A 94 -12.23 -3.49 9.40
N GLY A 95 -12.49 -2.80 8.30
CA GLY A 95 -13.80 -2.74 7.66
C GLY A 95 -14.23 -4.04 6.98
N ARG A 96 -15.09 -3.93 5.97
CA ARG A 96 -15.66 -5.08 5.23
C ARG A 96 -14.60 -6.01 4.65
N GLY A 97 -14.93 -7.28 4.54
CA GLY A 97 -14.08 -8.30 3.90
C GLY A 97 -13.10 -8.99 4.84
N ARG A 98 -12.96 -8.52 6.10
CA ARG A 98 -12.02 -9.12 7.07
C ARG A 98 -12.21 -10.63 7.23
N THR A 99 -13.43 -11.10 7.42
CA THR A 99 -13.71 -12.53 7.63
C THR A 99 -13.25 -13.38 6.45
N ARG A 100 -13.49 -12.91 5.22
CA ARG A 100 -13.08 -13.62 4.00
C ARG A 100 -11.58 -13.53 3.74
N ALA A 101 -10.99 -12.35 3.95
CA ALA A 101 -9.55 -12.19 3.85
C ALA A 101 -8.81 -13.07 4.88
N ARG A 102 -9.37 -13.27 6.08
CA ARG A 102 -8.85 -14.22 7.09
C ARG A 102 -8.81 -15.67 6.61
N GLN A 103 -9.75 -16.08 5.79
CA GLN A 103 -9.73 -17.44 5.23
C GLN A 103 -8.53 -17.65 4.28
N LEU A 104 -8.00 -16.59 3.71
CA LEU A 104 -6.91 -16.62 2.75
C LEU A 104 -5.54 -16.45 3.42
N VAL A 105 -5.38 -15.38 4.21
CA VAL A 105 -4.07 -15.01 4.80
C VAL A 105 -4.04 -15.22 6.33
N GLY A 106 -5.02 -15.89 6.89
CA GLY A 106 -5.08 -16.16 8.32
C GLY A 106 -5.26 -14.89 9.17
N GLN A 107 -4.71 -14.89 10.37
CA GLN A 107 -4.72 -13.79 11.33
C GLN A 107 -3.37 -13.06 11.40
N GLY A 108 -2.62 -12.99 10.28
CA GLY A 108 -1.40 -12.20 10.21
C GLY A 108 -1.66 -10.69 10.42
N LEU A 109 -0.60 -9.91 10.54
CA LEU A 109 -0.58 -8.49 10.92
C LEU A 109 -1.58 -7.62 10.15
N LEU A 110 -1.84 -7.96 8.87
CA LEU A 110 -2.82 -7.26 8.05
C LEU A 110 -4.25 -7.36 8.63
N LEU A 111 -4.64 -8.48 9.24
CA LEU A 111 -6.02 -8.78 9.62
C LEU A 111 -6.24 -9.01 11.12
N SER A 112 -5.18 -9.10 11.90
CA SER A 112 -5.27 -9.22 13.36
C SER A 112 -5.78 -7.92 14.00
N GLU A 113 -6.32 -8.03 15.20
CA GLU A 113 -6.89 -6.92 15.97
C GLU A 113 -6.42 -6.96 17.42
N GLY A 114 -6.56 -5.85 18.13
CA GLY A 114 -6.31 -5.76 19.57
C GLY A 114 -4.89 -6.17 19.97
N ASP A 115 -4.78 -6.96 21.03
CA ASP A 115 -3.50 -7.42 21.60
C ASP A 115 -2.71 -8.30 20.64
N LEU A 116 -3.39 -9.16 19.89
CA LEU A 116 -2.74 -9.99 18.89
C LEU A 116 -1.99 -9.14 17.87
N HIS A 117 -2.62 -8.08 17.36
CA HIS A 117 -1.97 -7.17 16.41
C HIS A 117 -0.77 -6.47 17.06
N ARG A 118 -0.91 -5.97 18.31
CA ARG A 118 0.20 -5.29 19.00
C ARG A 118 1.39 -6.22 19.17
N ARG A 119 1.14 -7.46 19.58
CA ARG A 119 2.17 -8.49 19.74
C ARG A 119 2.85 -8.81 18.41
N GLN A 120 2.10 -9.13 17.37
CA GLN A 120 2.63 -9.47 16.05
C GLN A 120 3.45 -8.32 15.47
N ARG A 121 2.95 -7.07 15.57
CA ARG A 121 3.67 -5.89 15.10
C ARG A 121 5.02 -5.73 15.80
N ARG A 122 5.06 -5.87 17.13
CA ARG A 122 6.30 -5.77 17.92
C ARG A 122 7.32 -6.82 17.49
N LEU A 123 6.89 -8.06 17.26
CA LEU A 123 7.76 -9.16 16.85
C LEU A 123 8.30 -8.99 15.41
N ALA A 124 7.50 -8.44 14.50
CA ALA A 124 7.91 -8.24 13.11
C ALA A 124 8.69 -6.92 12.88
N GLN A 125 8.54 -5.92 13.73
CA GLN A 125 9.10 -4.58 13.54
C GLN A 125 10.64 -4.55 13.43
N PRO A 126 11.43 -5.37 14.18
CA PRO A 126 12.89 -5.36 14.08
C PRO A 126 13.44 -5.64 12.68
N ALA A 127 12.74 -6.46 11.86
CA ALA A 127 13.14 -6.74 10.48
C ALA A 127 13.09 -5.51 9.56
N PHE A 128 12.36 -4.47 9.96
CA PHE A 128 12.20 -3.22 9.22
C PHE A 128 12.98 -2.05 9.83
N HIS A 129 13.91 -2.33 10.75
CA HIS A 129 14.80 -1.30 11.28
C HIS A 129 15.80 -0.85 10.22
N ARG A 130 16.24 0.41 10.31
CA ARG A 130 17.12 1.05 9.32
C ARG A 130 18.37 0.26 8.98
N GLN A 131 19.01 -0.37 9.97
CA GLN A 131 20.22 -1.20 9.75
C GLN A 131 19.94 -2.42 8.87
N ARG A 132 18.77 -3.07 9.04
CA ARG A 132 18.36 -4.19 8.22
C ARG A 132 18.01 -3.76 6.80
N ILE A 133 17.28 -2.64 6.68
CA ILE A 133 16.96 -2.06 5.37
C ILE A 133 18.23 -1.68 4.62
N ALA A 134 19.23 -1.11 5.30
CA ALA A 134 20.54 -0.83 4.68
C ALA A 134 21.22 -2.09 4.14
N ALA A 135 21.15 -3.21 4.87
CA ALA A 135 21.70 -4.49 4.40
C ALA A 135 20.95 -5.07 3.21
N TYR A 136 19.64 -4.77 3.05
CA TYR A 136 18.85 -5.21 1.90
C TYR A 136 19.00 -4.30 0.67
N ALA A 137 19.35 -3.05 0.88
CA ALA A 137 19.27 -2.00 -0.15
C ALA A 137 20.21 -2.23 -1.34
N ASP A 138 21.42 -2.71 -1.09
CA ASP A 138 22.38 -2.98 -2.18
C ASP A 138 21.88 -4.11 -3.09
N GLU A 139 21.22 -5.13 -2.51
CA GLU A 139 20.57 -6.18 -3.29
C GLU A 139 19.39 -5.62 -4.13
N MET A 140 18.63 -4.65 -3.59
CA MET A 140 17.52 -4.02 -4.33
C MET A 140 18.01 -3.36 -5.63
N GLY A 141 19.05 -2.52 -5.53
CA GLY A 141 19.63 -1.85 -6.70
C GLY A 141 20.26 -2.84 -7.69
N ALA A 142 21.05 -3.79 -7.18
CA ALA A 142 21.70 -4.81 -8.00
C ALA A 142 20.66 -5.70 -8.71
N ALA A 143 19.58 -6.08 -8.03
CA ALA A 143 18.49 -6.85 -8.63
C ALA A 143 17.82 -6.09 -9.78
N ALA A 144 17.57 -4.78 -9.64
CA ALA A 144 16.99 -3.97 -10.70
C ALA A 144 17.91 -3.91 -11.94
N ALA A 145 19.22 -3.75 -11.73
CA ALA A 145 20.18 -3.75 -12.83
C ALA A 145 20.17 -5.10 -13.56
N ARG A 146 20.40 -6.20 -12.85
CA ARG A 146 20.38 -7.57 -13.42
C ARG A 146 19.06 -7.87 -14.14
N PHE A 147 17.94 -7.53 -13.54
CA PHE A 147 16.62 -7.77 -14.13
C PHE A 147 16.46 -7.09 -15.47
N SER A 148 16.97 -5.86 -15.61
CA SER A 148 16.85 -5.08 -16.84
C SER A 148 17.89 -5.42 -17.92
N GLU A 149 18.89 -6.26 -17.64
CA GLU A 149 19.85 -6.75 -18.64
C GLU A 149 19.19 -7.54 -19.78
N GLY A 150 18.08 -8.22 -19.46
CA GLY A 150 17.28 -8.95 -20.46
C GLY A 150 16.38 -8.07 -21.32
N TRP A 151 16.32 -6.77 -21.07
CA TRP A 151 15.49 -5.85 -21.85
C TRP A 151 16.20 -5.40 -23.12
N GLN A 152 15.42 -5.17 -24.18
CA GLN A 152 15.96 -4.75 -25.48
C GLN A 152 15.48 -3.34 -25.84
N ASP A 153 16.36 -2.57 -26.49
CA ASP A 153 16.01 -1.24 -27.02
C ASP A 153 14.88 -1.36 -28.06
N GLY A 154 13.87 -0.50 -27.93
CA GLY A 154 12.68 -0.51 -28.78
C GLY A 154 11.65 -1.59 -28.44
N GLU A 155 11.92 -2.49 -27.51
CA GLU A 155 10.98 -3.53 -27.07
C GLU A 155 9.74 -2.92 -26.39
N THR A 156 8.59 -3.57 -26.56
CA THR A 156 7.35 -3.21 -25.84
C THR A 156 7.05 -4.25 -24.77
N LYS A 157 6.87 -3.78 -23.54
CA LYS A 157 6.53 -4.63 -22.38
C LYS A 157 5.32 -4.11 -21.63
N ASP A 158 4.55 -5.01 -21.05
CA ASP A 158 3.61 -4.66 -19.97
C ASP A 158 4.41 -4.47 -18.68
N ILE A 159 4.54 -3.22 -18.25
CA ILE A 159 5.44 -2.86 -17.13
C ILE A 159 4.93 -3.39 -15.79
N TRP A 160 3.62 -3.61 -15.61
CA TRP A 160 3.15 -4.12 -14.32
C TRP A 160 3.64 -5.54 -13.99
N PRO A 161 3.54 -6.55 -14.87
CA PRO A 161 4.14 -7.86 -14.63
C PRO A 161 5.66 -7.83 -14.47
N GLU A 162 6.36 -6.93 -15.19
CA GLU A 162 7.81 -6.75 -15.05
C GLU A 162 8.16 -6.27 -13.63
N MET A 163 7.51 -5.21 -13.16
CA MET A 163 7.73 -4.71 -11.80
C MET A 163 7.32 -5.74 -10.75
N LEU A 164 6.26 -6.50 -11.00
CA LEU A 164 5.81 -7.54 -10.08
C LEU A 164 6.86 -8.64 -9.91
N ARG A 165 7.48 -9.11 -11.01
CA ARG A 165 8.55 -10.12 -10.97
C ARG A 165 9.78 -9.59 -10.23
N LEU A 166 10.20 -8.37 -10.54
CA LEU A 166 11.34 -7.73 -9.88
C LEU A 166 11.15 -7.63 -8.36
N THR A 167 10.04 -7.03 -7.93
CA THR A 167 9.78 -6.81 -6.49
C THR A 167 9.52 -8.11 -5.74
N LEU A 168 8.93 -9.11 -6.39
CA LEU A 168 8.77 -10.46 -5.83
C LEU A 168 10.13 -11.12 -5.57
N GLY A 169 11.05 -11.07 -6.53
CA GLY A 169 12.42 -11.57 -6.35
C GLY A 169 13.17 -10.86 -5.22
N ILE A 170 13.02 -9.55 -5.11
CA ILE A 170 13.64 -8.76 -4.02
C ILE A 170 13.10 -9.17 -2.66
N VAL A 171 11.77 -9.25 -2.50
CA VAL A 171 11.15 -9.69 -1.24
C VAL A 171 11.62 -11.10 -0.87
N GLY A 172 11.67 -12.03 -1.83
CA GLY A 172 12.18 -13.38 -1.62
C GLY A 172 13.61 -13.37 -1.07
N ARG A 173 14.52 -12.67 -1.73
CA ARG A 173 15.93 -12.63 -1.32
C ARG A 173 16.17 -11.85 -0.02
N THR A 174 15.52 -10.71 0.18
CA THR A 174 15.81 -9.84 1.32
C THR A 174 15.09 -10.26 2.61
N LEU A 175 13.82 -10.59 2.54
CA LEU A 175 13.01 -10.90 3.73
C LEU A 175 12.94 -12.39 4.06
N PHE A 176 13.24 -13.26 3.09
CA PHE A 176 13.16 -14.72 3.25
C PHE A 176 14.45 -15.45 2.93
N SER A 177 15.51 -14.76 2.49
CA SER A 177 16.78 -15.33 2.03
C SER A 177 16.57 -16.53 1.08
N ALA A 178 15.54 -16.43 0.25
CA ALA A 178 15.13 -17.45 -0.70
C ALA A 178 15.30 -16.93 -2.12
N ASP A 179 15.96 -17.70 -2.96
CA ASP A 179 15.98 -17.42 -4.39
C ASP A 179 14.69 -17.97 -5.01
N VAL A 180 13.71 -17.08 -5.14
CA VAL A 180 12.42 -17.41 -5.75
C VAL A 180 12.38 -17.09 -7.26
N GLU A 181 13.53 -16.80 -7.89
CA GLU A 181 13.56 -16.49 -9.33
C GLU A 181 13.14 -17.69 -10.18
N ALA A 182 13.62 -18.89 -9.86
CA ALA A 182 13.20 -20.11 -10.54
C ALA A 182 11.72 -20.44 -10.32
N GLU A 183 11.14 -20.00 -9.21
CA GLU A 183 9.76 -20.25 -8.82
C GLU A 183 8.86 -19.02 -9.08
N THR A 184 9.43 -17.92 -9.61
CA THR A 184 8.73 -16.64 -9.75
C THR A 184 7.47 -16.75 -10.61
N ASP A 185 7.50 -17.51 -11.68
CA ASP A 185 6.33 -17.74 -12.54
C ASP A 185 5.27 -18.58 -11.84
N GLU A 186 5.67 -19.58 -11.05
CA GLU A 186 4.77 -20.42 -10.29
C GLU A 186 4.15 -19.66 -9.11
N VAL A 187 4.96 -18.96 -8.35
CA VAL A 187 4.55 -18.10 -7.23
C VAL A 187 3.68 -16.95 -7.75
N GLY A 188 4.09 -16.29 -8.83
CA GLY A 188 3.34 -15.22 -9.48
C GLY A 188 1.98 -15.72 -9.99
N SER A 189 1.93 -16.92 -10.59
CA SER A 189 0.67 -17.56 -11.00
C SER A 189 -0.21 -17.92 -9.80
N ALA A 190 0.36 -18.50 -8.75
CA ALA A 190 -0.37 -18.83 -7.53
C ALA A 190 -0.93 -17.58 -6.85
N LEU A 191 -0.15 -16.50 -6.79
CA LEU A 191 -0.59 -15.22 -6.26
C LEU A 191 -1.69 -14.58 -7.12
N LYS A 192 -1.57 -14.63 -8.44
CA LYS A 192 -2.61 -14.17 -9.36
C LYS A 192 -3.93 -14.90 -9.12
N ASP A 193 -3.89 -16.22 -8.94
CA ASP A 193 -5.06 -17.02 -8.66
C ASP A 193 -5.68 -16.66 -7.29
N VAL A 194 -4.86 -16.46 -6.27
CA VAL A 194 -5.28 -16.04 -4.93
C VAL A 194 -5.87 -14.62 -4.96
N MET A 195 -5.24 -13.69 -5.68
CA MET A 195 -5.74 -12.31 -5.83
C MET A 195 -7.10 -12.26 -6.51
N VAL A 196 -7.42 -13.21 -7.38
CA VAL A 196 -8.77 -13.36 -7.97
C VAL A 196 -9.85 -13.50 -6.90
N ARG A 197 -9.57 -14.18 -5.78
CA ARG A 197 -10.51 -14.33 -4.66
C ARG A 197 -10.70 -13.01 -3.92
N PHE A 198 -9.64 -12.22 -3.70
CA PHE A 198 -9.78 -10.88 -3.12
C PHE A 198 -10.73 -9.98 -3.91
N HIS A 199 -10.82 -10.17 -5.23
CA HIS A 199 -11.72 -9.39 -6.08
C HIS A 199 -13.18 -9.87 -6.03
N ALA A 200 -13.43 -11.16 -5.84
CA ALA A 200 -14.76 -11.75 -5.78
C ALA A 200 -15.56 -11.38 -4.52
N PHE A 201 -14.91 -10.81 -3.49
CA PHE A 201 -15.54 -10.46 -2.20
C PHE A 201 -16.62 -9.39 -2.23
N LYS A 202 -16.93 -8.83 -3.39
CA LYS A 202 -17.88 -7.72 -3.53
C LYS A 202 -19.35 -8.16 -3.67
N LEU A 203 -19.62 -9.45 -3.88
CA LEU A 203 -20.97 -9.93 -4.14
C LEU A 203 -21.63 -10.51 -2.87
N PRO A 204 -22.87 -10.12 -2.53
CA PRO A 204 -23.67 -10.82 -1.52
C PRO A 204 -23.85 -12.29 -1.95
N GLY A 205 -23.75 -13.23 -1.00
CA GLY A 205 -23.93 -14.66 -1.27
C GLY A 205 -22.71 -15.39 -1.85
N SER A 206 -21.55 -14.71 -2.04
CA SER A 206 -20.34 -15.36 -2.53
C SER A 206 -19.78 -16.45 -1.62
N ASP A 207 -20.21 -16.54 -0.35
CA ASP A 207 -19.84 -17.64 0.57
C ASP A 207 -20.39 -19.00 0.07
N MET A 208 -21.54 -18.99 -0.59
CA MET A 208 -22.09 -20.20 -1.21
C MET A 208 -21.28 -20.56 -2.47
N LEU A 209 -20.86 -19.58 -3.26
CA LEU A 209 -19.99 -19.78 -4.43
C LEU A 209 -18.61 -20.31 -4.04
N ASP A 210 -18.08 -19.90 -2.87
CA ASP A 210 -16.78 -20.38 -2.36
C ASP A 210 -16.80 -21.88 -2.02
N ARG A 211 -17.97 -22.43 -1.68
CA ARG A 211 -18.16 -23.87 -1.41
C ARG A 211 -18.33 -24.70 -2.68
N MET A 212 -18.66 -24.06 -3.79
CA MET A 212 -18.87 -24.76 -5.07
C MET A 212 -17.52 -25.13 -5.71
N SER A 213 -17.50 -26.27 -6.39
CA SER A 213 -16.32 -26.76 -7.15
C SER A 213 -16.21 -26.10 -8.52
N LEU A 214 -16.39 -24.78 -8.60
CA LEU A 214 -16.21 -24.05 -9.84
C LEU A 214 -14.74 -24.08 -10.28
N PRO A 215 -14.42 -24.18 -11.57
CA PRO A 215 -13.04 -24.24 -12.07
C PRO A 215 -12.16 -23.10 -11.56
N ARG A 216 -12.75 -21.91 -11.42
CA ARG A 216 -12.09 -20.72 -10.85
C ARG A 216 -11.69 -20.94 -9.37
N MET A 217 -12.58 -21.54 -8.56
CA MET A 217 -12.31 -21.78 -7.15
C MET A 217 -11.31 -22.92 -6.94
N VAL A 218 -11.31 -23.90 -7.83
CA VAL A 218 -10.28 -24.97 -7.81
C VAL A 218 -8.89 -24.37 -8.04
N ARG A 219 -8.73 -23.45 -8.99
CA ARG A 219 -7.46 -22.74 -9.24
C ARG A 219 -7.02 -21.93 -8.01
N VAL A 220 -7.92 -21.14 -7.43
CA VAL A 220 -7.62 -20.38 -6.20
C VAL A 220 -7.11 -21.29 -5.08
N ARG A 221 -7.81 -22.39 -4.78
CA ARG A 221 -7.39 -23.34 -3.74
C ARG A 221 -6.05 -24.02 -4.06
N ARG A 222 -5.77 -24.22 -5.35
CA ARG A 222 -4.46 -24.74 -5.78
C ARG A 222 -3.37 -23.71 -5.51
N GLY A 223 -3.58 -22.44 -5.87
CA GLY A 223 -2.67 -21.32 -5.59
C GLY A 223 -2.42 -21.16 -4.08
N GLU A 224 -3.49 -21.18 -3.26
CA GLU A 224 -3.38 -21.11 -1.79
C GLU A 224 -2.51 -22.25 -1.23
N ARG A 225 -2.74 -23.48 -1.68
CA ARG A 225 -1.95 -24.65 -1.24
C ARG A 225 -0.49 -24.54 -1.64
N ARG A 226 -0.19 -24.04 -2.83
CA ARG A 226 1.17 -23.84 -3.31
C ARG A 226 1.92 -22.79 -2.49
N LEU A 227 1.33 -21.63 -2.27
CA LEU A 227 1.91 -20.58 -1.43
C LEU A 227 2.14 -21.05 0.00
N ARG A 228 1.18 -21.83 0.55
CA ARG A 228 1.34 -22.44 1.86
C ARG A 228 2.50 -23.42 1.90
N ALA A 229 2.60 -24.30 0.92
CA ALA A 229 3.68 -25.30 0.84
C ALA A 229 5.06 -24.63 0.72
N LEU A 230 5.19 -23.58 -0.09
CA LEU A 230 6.41 -22.80 -0.24
C LEU A 230 6.85 -22.21 1.10
N VAL A 231 5.99 -21.43 1.76
CA VAL A 231 6.35 -20.77 3.03
C VAL A 231 6.64 -21.82 4.13
N LEU A 232 5.86 -22.91 4.21
CA LEU A 232 6.14 -23.97 5.17
C LEU A 232 7.44 -24.69 4.86
N GLY A 233 7.80 -24.87 3.58
CA GLY A 233 9.08 -25.41 3.16
C GLY A 233 10.26 -24.56 3.65
N LEU A 234 10.17 -23.24 3.48
CA LEU A 234 11.17 -22.30 3.99
C LEU A 234 11.30 -22.34 5.52
N ILE A 235 10.18 -22.43 6.23
CA ILE A 235 10.18 -22.57 7.70
C ILE A 235 10.88 -23.86 8.13
N GLU A 236 10.57 -24.97 7.46
CA GLU A 236 11.16 -26.28 7.78
C GLU A 236 12.65 -26.33 7.46
N GLU A 237 13.07 -25.76 6.32
CA GLU A 237 14.48 -25.62 5.96
C GLU A 237 15.25 -24.82 7.02
N ARG A 238 14.67 -23.68 7.47
CA ARG A 238 15.25 -22.85 8.54
C ARG A 238 15.42 -23.61 9.85
N ARG A 239 14.42 -24.39 10.23
CA ARG A 239 14.49 -25.22 11.44
C ARG A 239 15.59 -26.23 11.38
N ARG A 240 15.75 -26.90 10.23
CA ARG A 240 16.85 -27.88 10.05
C ARG A 240 18.22 -27.22 10.04
N ALA A 241 18.33 -26.04 9.43
CA ALA A 241 19.59 -25.30 9.39
C ALA A 241 20.03 -24.81 10.78
N GLY A 242 19.08 -24.53 11.69
CA GLY A 242 19.35 -24.15 13.09
C GLY A 242 20.13 -22.84 13.27
N ARG A 243 20.24 -22.01 12.21
CA ARG A 243 20.98 -20.76 12.23
C ARG A 243 20.11 -19.57 11.91
N ASP A 244 20.41 -18.43 12.52
CA ASP A 244 19.82 -17.13 12.17
C ASP A 244 20.43 -16.64 10.86
N HIS A 245 19.59 -16.41 9.85
CA HIS A 245 20.01 -15.78 8.59
C HIS A 245 19.91 -14.26 8.63
N GLY A 246 19.45 -13.69 9.75
CA GLY A 246 19.29 -12.27 9.93
C GLY A 246 18.15 -11.66 9.08
N ASP A 247 17.26 -12.49 8.55
CA ASP A 247 16.11 -12.08 7.76
C ASP A 247 14.80 -12.10 8.58
N LEU A 248 13.72 -11.63 7.96
CA LEU A 248 12.40 -11.58 8.60
C LEU A 248 11.95 -12.95 9.09
N LEU A 249 12.11 -13.99 8.27
CA LEU A 249 11.63 -15.33 8.63
C LEU A 249 12.35 -15.87 9.86
N SER A 250 13.67 -15.73 9.93
CA SER A 250 14.45 -16.09 11.12
C SER A 250 14.00 -15.31 12.35
N MET A 251 13.77 -14.00 12.21
CA MET A 251 13.28 -13.17 13.32
C MET A 251 11.92 -13.62 13.83
N LEU A 252 10.98 -13.94 12.94
CA LEU A 252 9.65 -14.44 13.34
C LEU A 252 9.73 -15.79 14.04
N MET A 253 10.65 -16.66 13.61
CA MET A 253 10.85 -17.99 14.19
C MET A 253 11.55 -17.94 15.54
N LEU A 254 12.51 -17.01 15.71
CA LEU A 254 13.32 -16.85 16.93
C LEU A 254 12.69 -15.86 17.92
N ALA A 255 11.64 -15.14 17.53
CA ALA A 255 11.02 -14.12 18.36
C ALA A 255 10.40 -14.72 19.62
N GLU A 256 11.11 -14.58 20.73
CA GLU A 256 10.58 -14.82 22.07
C GLU A 256 9.74 -13.62 22.50
N GLY A 257 8.65 -13.87 23.22
CA GLY A 257 7.88 -12.78 23.82
C GLY A 257 8.69 -12.09 24.91
N GLU A 258 8.71 -10.75 24.97
CA GLU A 258 9.27 -10.01 26.09
C GLU A 258 8.63 -10.48 27.40
N GLY A 259 9.44 -10.78 28.41
CA GLY A 259 8.99 -11.27 29.71
C GLY A 259 8.59 -12.75 29.76
N GLY A 260 9.08 -13.60 28.86
CA GLY A 260 8.79 -15.04 28.84
C GLY A 260 7.47 -15.40 28.14
N GLY A 261 6.95 -14.52 27.29
CA GLY A 261 5.77 -14.83 26.46
C GLY A 261 6.05 -15.93 25.44
N GLU A 262 5.01 -16.70 25.09
CA GLU A 262 5.11 -17.79 24.11
C GLU A 262 5.64 -17.28 22.75
N ALA A 263 6.59 -18.02 22.17
CA ALA A 263 7.04 -17.84 20.80
C ALA A 263 5.87 -17.98 19.80
N MET A 264 6.03 -17.47 18.58
CA MET A 264 5.03 -17.70 17.55
C MET A 264 4.92 -19.17 17.20
N THR A 265 3.69 -19.68 17.11
CA THR A 265 3.46 -21.02 16.60
C THR A 265 3.83 -21.08 15.10
N PRO A 266 4.14 -22.27 14.55
CA PRO A 266 4.44 -22.42 13.11
C PRO A 266 3.33 -21.85 12.21
N GLU A 267 2.09 -21.99 12.62
CA GLU A 267 0.94 -21.43 11.91
C GLU A 267 0.93 -19.90 11.96
N GLN A 268 1.28 -19.29 13.08
CA GLN A 268 1.41 -17.84 13.20
C GLN A 268 2.56 -17.31 12.35
N VAL A 269 3.73 -17.96 12.39
CA VAL A 269 4.88 -17.60 11.54
C VAL A 269 4.49 -17.66 10.05
N TRP A 270 3.79 -18.71 9.62
CA TRP A 270 3.30 -18.84 8.26
C TRP A 270 2.34 -17.70 7.88
N GLN A 271 1.39 -17.35 8.75
CA GLN A 271 0.42 -16.30 8.49
C GLN A 271 1.07 -14.91 8.40
N GLU A 272 2.06 -14.65 9.24
CA GLU A 272 2.84 -13.40 9.17
C GLU A 272 3.71 -13.35 7.92
N ALA A 273 4.46 -14.40 7.65
CA ALA A 273 5.30 -14.50 6.47
C ALA A 273 4.48 -14.27 5.19
N LEU A 274 3.33 -14.94 5.04
CA LEU A 274 2.44 -14.76 3.89
C LEU A 274 1.89 -13.32 3.83
N THR A 275 1.50 -12.75 4.97
CA THR A 275 0.98 -11.37 5.05
C THR A 275 2.02 -10.35 4.59
N ILE A 276 3.24 -10.47 5.07
CA ILE A 276 4.34 -9.56 4.75
C ILE A 276 4.80 -9.77 3.30
N PHE A 277 4.88 -11.01 2.86
CA PHE A 277 5.19 -11.37 1.50
C PHE A 277 4.23 -10.69 0.51
N ILE A 278 2.91 -10.89 0.68
CA ILE A 278 1.89 -10.25 -0.19
C ILE A 278 1.94 -8.72 -0.10
N GLY A 279 2.17 -8.16 1.09
CA GLY A 279 2.25 -6.70 1.27
C GLY A 279 3.49 -6.07 0.64
N GLY A 280 4.59 -6.82 0.53
CA GLY A 280 5.88 -6.29 0.12
C GLY A 280 6.02 -6.05 -1.38
N PHE A 281 5.57 -6.95 -2.23
CA PHE A 281 5.87 -6.86 -3.66
C PHE A 281 4.82 -6.12 -4.50
N ASP A 282 3.52 -6.40 -4.33
CA ASP A 282 2.45 -5.91 -5.21
C ASP A 282 2.24 -4.39 -5.11
N THR A 283 2.45 -3.83 -3.91
CA THR A 283 2.30 -2.40 -3.67
C THR A 283 3.39 -1.58 -4.35
N ILE A 284 4.63 -2.01 -4.29
CA ILE A 284 5.77 -1.34 -4.94
C ILE A 284 5.72 -1.52 -6.45
N ALA A 285 5.42 -2.73 -6.94
CA ALA A 285 5.21 -2.96 -8.36
C ALA A 285 4.15 -2.01 -8.95
N THR A 286 3.02 -1.85 -8.24
CA THR A 286 1.95 -0.92 -8.62
C THR A 286 2.42 0.54 -8.58
N THR A 287 3.19 0.93 -7.56
CA THR A 287 3.77 2.28 -7.44
C THR A 287 4.70 2.58 -8.61
N LEU A 288 5.65 1.68 -8.90
CA LEU A 288 6.62 1.87 -9.98
C LEU A 288 5.94 1.93 -11.36
N MET A 289 4.97 1.05 -11.62
CA MET A 289 4.17 1.10 -12.85
C MET A 289 3.56 2.49 -13.05
N TRP A 290 2.89 3.04 -12.03
CA TRP A 290 2.31 4.37 -12.13
C TRP A 290 3.34 5.49 -12.19
N THR A 291 4.50 5.31 -11.56
CA THR A 291 5.61 6.28 -11.62
C THR A 291 6.15 6.39 -13.04
N PHE A 292 6.43 5.26 -13.69
CA PHE A 292 6.89 5.27 -15.10
C PHE A 292 5.83 5.81 -16.05
N TYR A 293 4.55 5.50 -15.82
CA TYR A 293 3.47 6.13 -16.56
C TYR A 293 3.48 7.65 -16.38
N ALA A 294 3.52 8.14 -15.15
CA ALA A 294 3.54 9.58 -14.86
C ALA A 294 4.74 10.28 -15.53
N LEU A 295 5.94 9.69 -15.44
CA LEU A 295 7.13 10.21 -16.11
C LEU A 295 6.97 10.26 -17.62
N SER A 296 6.38 9.23 -18.24
CA SER A 296 6.14 9.19 -19.69
C SER A 296 5.23 10.32 -20.18
N GLN A 297 4.35 10.84 -19.30
CA GLN A 297 3.44 11.94 -19.59
C GLN A 297 3.99 13.32 -19.21
N ASN A 298 5.14 13.37 -18.49
CA ASN A 298 5.72 14.60 -17.96
C ASN A 298 7.23 14.69 -18.30
N PRO A 299 7.59 15.01 -19.55
CA PRO A 299 8.99 15.00 -20.03
C PRO A 299 9.92 15.94 -19.24
N GLU A 300 9.40 17.06 -18.74
CA GLU A 300 10.18 18.00 -17.91
C GLU A 300 10.59 17.34 -16.57
N ALA A 301 9.65 16.70 -15.87
CA ALA A 301 9.94 15.99 -14.63
C ALA A 301 10.89 14.81 -14.88
N GLU A 302 10.71 14.09 -15.99
CA GLU A 302 11.63 13.02 -16.39
C GLU A 302 13.04 13.56 -16.68
N GLY A 303 13.16 14.69 -17.40
CA GLY A 303 14.44 15.31 -17.70
C GLY A 303 15.21 15.71 -16.44
N ARG A 304 14.52 16.28 -15.45
CA ARG A 304 15.10 16.63 -14.15
C ARG A 304 15.51 15.39 -13.36
N LEU A 305 14.70 14.33 -13.36
CA LEU A 305 15.06 13.04 -12.78
C LEU A 305 16.37 12.51 -13.41
N HIS A 306 16.45 12.51 -14.73
CA HIS A 306 17.64 12.05 -15.43
C HIS A 306 18.88 12.87 -15.07
N THR A 307 18.76 14.20 -14.91
CA THR A 307 19.86 15.07 -14.50
C THR A 307 20.39 14.66 -13.12
N GLU A 308 19.51 14.40 -12.14
CA GLU A 308 19.93 13.89 -10.83
C GLU A 308 20.63 12.54 -10.97
N LEU A 309 20.02 11.60 -11.70
CA LEU A 309 20.56 10.24 -11.84
C LEU A 309 21.94 10.23 -12.53
N ASP A 310 22.14 11.07 -13.54
CA ASP A 310 23.44 11.19 -14.23
C ASP A 310 24.54 11.72 -13.30
N SER A 311 24.18 12.62 -12.39
CA SER A 311 25.12 13.18 -11.39
C SER A 311 25.40 12.27 -10.20
N VAL A 312 24.45 11.37 -9.84
CA VAL A 312 24.58 10.51 -8.66
C VAL A 312 25.12 9.13 -9.03
N LEU A 313 24.69 8.57 -10.15
CA LEU A 313 24.99 7.20 -10.60
C LEU A 313 25.97 7.22 -11.78
N GLU A 314 27.17 7.77 -11.55
CA GLU A 314 28.23 7.84 -12.55
C GLU A 314 28.58 6.43 -13.07
N GLY A 315 28.90 6.35 -14.35
CA GLY A 315 29.25 5.08 -15.02
C GLY A 315 28.07 4.12 -15.23
N GLY A 316 26.83 4.53 -14.92
CA GLY A 316 25.63 3.69 -15.10
C GLY A 316 25.49 2.55 -14.07
N ARG A 317 26.15 2.67 -12.93
CA ARG A 317 26.04 1.69 -11.85
C ARG A 317 24.64 1.66 -11.23
N ALA A 318 24.30 0.57 -10.59
CA ALA A 318 23.11 0.47 -9.74
C ALA A 318 23.16 1.44 -8.55
N ALA A 319 21.99 1.91 -8.13
CA ALA A 319 21.86 2.72 -6.94
C ALA A 319 22.03 1.87 -5.67
N THR A 320 22.66 2.45 -4.65
CA THR A 320 22.95 1.83 -3.35
C THR A 320 22.28 2.59 -2.20
N PHE A 321 22.36 2.04 -0.99
CA PHE A 321 21.82 2.71 0.21
C PHE A 321 22.43 4.09 0.45
N GLU A 322 23.73 4.25 0.17
CA GLU A 322 24.44 5.53 0.38
C GLU A 322 23.95 6.63 -0.57
N ASP A 323 23.45 6.26 -1.75
CA ASP A 323 22.93 7.20 -2.73
C ASP A 323 21.60 7.85 -2.33
N LEU A 324 20.83 7.23 -1.44
CA LEU A 324 19.50 7.73 -1.03
C LEU A 324 19.50 9.19 -0.59
N LYS A 325 20.56 9.63 0.07
CA LYS A 325 20.72 11.03 0.52
C LYS A 325 20.85 12.03 -0.64
N ARG A 326 21.31 11.56 -1.80
CA ARG A 326 21.52 12.34 -3.02
C ARG A 326 20.35 12.20 -4.02
N LEU A 327 19.53 11.16 -3.90
CA LEU A 327 18.38 10.86 -4.77
C LEU A 327 17.09 11.55 -4.30
N GLN A 328 17.19 12.84 -3.97
CA GLN A 328 16.09 13.60 -3.38
C GLN A 328 14.96 13.88 -4.38
N TYR A 329 15.30 14.19 -5.63
CA TYR A 329 14.29 14.40 -6.66
C TYR A 329 13.62 13.09 -7.06
N THR A 330 14.36 11.99 -7.08
CA THR A 330 13.83 10.63 -7.27
C THR A 330 12.79 10.29 -6.21
N GLU A 331 13.04 10.59 -4.93
CA GLU A 331 12.07 10.42 -3.85
C GLU A 331 10.82 11.29 -4.06
N ARG A 332 11.00 12.55 -4.47
CA ARG A 332 9.89 13.48 -4.77
C ARG A 332 9.01 12.96 -5.90
N VAL A 333 9.61 12.42 -6.97
CA VAL A 333 8.90 11.78 -8.09
C VAL A 333 8.06 10.61 -7.60
N LEU A 334 8.62 9.75 -6.75
CA LEU A 334 7.90 8.59 -6.19
C LEU A 334 6.74 9.03 -5.30
N CYS A 335 6.94 10.03 -4.43
CA CYS A 335 5.90 10.60 -3.59
C CYS A 335 4.75 11.21 -4.42
N GLU A 336 5.07 11.93 -5.50
CA GLU A 336 4.08 12.53 -6.38
C GLU A 336 3.27 11.46 -7.15
N ALA A 337 3.94 10.39 -7.59
CA ALA A 337 3.24 9.26 -8.17
C ALA A 337 2.28 8.61 -7.17
N MET A 338 2.70 8.40 -5.91
CA MET A 338 1.81 7.88 -4.86
C MET A 338 0.68 8.83 -4.48
N ARG A 339 0.85 10.14 -4.66
CA ARG A 339 -0.23 11.11 -4.47
C ARG A 339 -1.31 10.93 -5.53
N LEU A 340 -0.92 10.92 -6.80
CA LEU A 340 -1.86 10.77 -7.92
C LEU A 340 -2.41 9.34 -8.06
N TYR A 341 -1.58 8.35 -7.80
CA TYR A 341 -1.93 6.93 -7.99
C TYR A 341 -1.63 6.12 -6.72
N PRO A 342 -2.29 6.43 -5.58
CA PRO A 342 -2.02 5.70 -4.34
C PRO A 342 -2.35 4.23 -4.50
N PRO A 343 -1.40 3.30 -4.30
CA PRO A 343 -1.68 1.87 -4.40
C PRO A 343 -2.87 1.47 -3.52
N THR A 344 -2.84 1.86 -2.26
CA THR A 344 -4.00 1.78 -1.37
C THR A 344 -4.80 3.06 -1.47
N TRP A 345 -5.87 3.03 -2.24
CA TRP A 345 -6.64 4.24 -2.57
C TRP A 345 -7.69 4.64 -1.53
N ARG A 346 -8.05 3.74 -0.61
CA ARG A 346 -8.92 4.01 0.54
C ARG A 346 -8.67 3.04 1.69
N LEU A 347 -8.95 3.48 2.91
CA LEU A 347 -9.02 2.63 4.10
C LEU A 347 -10.45 2.61 4.65
N MET A 348 -10.87 1.46 5.15
CA MET A 348 -12.18 1.28 5.79
C MET A 348 -12.02 0.83 7.23
N ARG A 349 -12.85 1.37 8.10
CA ARG A 349 -12.93 1.04 9.52
C ARG A 349 -14.37 0.78 9.91
N ARG A 350 -14.60 -0.06 10.91
CA ARG A 350 -15.91 -0.25 11.53
C ARG A 350 -15.84 0.26 12.96
N ALA A 351 -16.69 1.21 13.30
CA ALA A 351 -16.78 1.76 14.64
C ALA A 351 -17.30 0.70 15.63
N LEU A 352 -16.66 0.55 16.76
CA LEU A 352 -17.09 -0.33 17.86
C LEU A 352 -18.08 0.37 18.78
N ARG A 353 -17.86 1.65 19.02
CA ARG A 353 -18.67 2.53 19.85
C ARG A 353 -19.02 3.77 19.06
N ASP A 354 -20.00 4.51 19.52
CA ASP A 354 -20.32 5.82 18.98
C ASP A 354 -19.09 6.74 19.03
N PHE A 355 -18.92 7.54 17.99
CA PHE A 355 -17.71 8.31 17.80
C PHE A 355 -18.02 9.71 17.23
N PRO A 356 -17.58 10.79 17.88
CA PRO A 356 -17.75 12.14 17.37
C PRO A 356 -16.70 12.45 16.31
N VAL A 357 -17.09 13.01 15.17
CA VAL A 357 -16.19 13.56 14.15
C VAL A 357 -16.89 14.69 13.38
N GLY A 358 -16.19 15.80 13.18
CA GLY A 358 -16.69 16.96 12.43
C GLY A 358 -18.02 17.52 12.96
N GLY A 359 -18.28 17.43 14.27
CA GLY A 359 -19.52 17.88 14.92
C GLY A 359 -20.72 16.92 14.77
N TYR A 360 -20.51 15.72 14.27
CA TYR A 360 -21.55 14.68 14.12
C TYR A 360 -21.20 13.43 14.93
N ARG A 361 -22.20 12.67 15.30
CA ARG A 361 -22.05 11.37 15.96
C ARG A 361 -22.12 10.23 14.95
N ILE A 362 -21.02 9.49 14.78
CA ILE A 362 -20.98 8.27 14.00
C ILE A 362 -21.39 7.11 14.91
N PRO A 363 -22.46 6.36 14.62
CA PRO A 363 -22.94 5.32 15.51
C PRO A 363 -22.05 4.08 15.46
N SER A 364 -22.08 3.31 16.55
CA SER A 364 -21.51 1.97 16.61
C SER A 364 -21.98 1.11 15.44
N GLY A 365 -21.11 0.25 14.94
CA GLY A 365 -21.37 -0.61 13.79
C GLY A 365 -21.27 0.09 12.43
N ALA A 366 -21.20 1.42 12.36
CA ALA A 366 -21.06 2.13 11.10
C ALA A 366 -19.70 1.86 10.43
N LEU A 367 -19.68 1.91 9.11
CA LEU A 367 -18.43 1.92 8.34
C LEU A 367 -17.93 3.36 8.17
N VAL A 368 -16.65 3.56 8.44
CA VAL A 368 -15.94 4.81 8.19
C VAL A 368 -14.94 4.58 7.08
N VAL A 369 -14.91 5.46 6.10
CA VAL A 369 -14.00 5.44 4.97
C VAL A 369 -13.16 6.70 4.98
N VAL A 370 -11.85 6.56 4.93
CA VAL A 370 -10.88 7.61 4.59
C VAL A 370 -10.27 7.25 3.24
N CYS A 371 -10.17 8.21 2.33
CA CYS A 371 -9.84 7.94 0.95
C CYS A 371 -8.61 8.73 0.51
N GLN A 372 -7.47 8.04 0.40
CA GLN A 372 -6.21 8.63 -0.08
C GLN A 372 -6.42 9.27 -1.46
N TYR A 373 -7.09 8.57 -2.38
CA TYR A 373 -7.31 9.08 -3.73
C TYR A 373 -8.04 10.42 -3.78
N ALA A 374 -9.03 10.62 -2.91
CA ALA A 374 -9.77 11.87 -2.83
C ALA A 374 -8.98 12.95 -2.05
N MET A 375 -8.43 12.62 -0.88
CA MET A 375 -7.69 13.54 -0.04
C MET A 375 -6.44 14.08 -0.74
N HIS A 376 -5.69 13.20 -1.43
CA HIS A 376 -4.48 13.57 -2.17
C HIS A 376 -4.77 14.41 -3.41
N ARG A 377 -6.05 14.61 -3.78
CA ARG A 377 -6.51 15.48 -4.86
C ARG A 377 -7.35 16.65 -4.39
N ASP A 378 -7.37 16.88 -3.08
CA ASP A 378 -8.16 17.99 -2.53
C ASP A 378 -7.43 19.33 -2.81
N PRO A 379 -8.07 20.27 -3.53
CA PRO A 379 -7.46 21.55 -3.91
C PRO A 379 -7.14 22.44 -2.71
N ARG A 380 -7.72 22.17 -1.55
CA ARG A 380 -7.37 22.87 -0.30
C ARG A 380 -5.95 22.61 0.16
N PHE A 381 -5.39 21.45 -0.20
CA PHE A 381 -4.05 21.01 0.21
C PHE A 381 -3.08 20.89 -0.95
N PHE A 382 -3.57 20.71 -2.16
CA PHE A 382 -2.78 20.56 -3.38
C PHE A 382 -3.32 21.45 -4.48
N SER A 383 -2.69 22.60 -4.74
CA SER A 383 -3.00 23.45 -5.90
C SER A 383 -2.82 22.63 -7.18
N ASP A 384 -3.67 22.86 -8.20
CA ASP A 384 -3.65 22.08 -9.45
C ASP A 384 -3.52 20.57 -9.21
N PRO A 385 -4.48 19.94 -8.48
CA PRO A 385 -4.29 18.62 -7.88
C PRO A 385 -4.08 17.49 -8.90
N GLU A 386 -4.44 17.68 -10.17
CA GLU A 386 -4.21 16.70 -11.23
C GLU A 386 -2.85 16.85 -11.92
N LYS A 387 -2.13 17.95 -11.69
CA LYS A 387 -0.79 18.17 -12.24
C LYS A 387 0.22 17.30 -11.49
N PHE A 388 1.06 16.59 -12.24
CA PHE A 388 2.22 15.89 -11.70
C PHE A 388 3.35 16.88 -11.44
N ASP A 389 3.63 17.17 -10.19
CA ASP A 389 4.59 18.18 -9.77
C ASP A 389 5.43 17.70 -8.56
N PRO A 390 6.61 17.13 -8.82
CA PRO A 390 7.51 16.66 -7.75
C PRO A 390 7.99 17.76 -6.78
N GLU A 391 7.89 19.04 -7.16
CA GLU A 391 8.29 20.14 -6.28
C GLU A 391 7.39 20.32 -5.06
N ARG A 392 6.21 19.74 -5.08
CA ARG A 392 5.33 19.64 -3.89
C ARG A 392 5.98 18.93 -2.70
N TRP A 393 7.06 18.22 -2.92
CA TRP A 393 7.73 17.40 -1.92
C TRP A 393 9.04 17.99 -1.42
N THR A 394 9.34 19.27 -1.72
CA THR A 394 10.40 19.98 -1.03
C THR A 394 10.10 20.03 0.47
N PRO A 395 11.13 20.12 1.35
CA PRO A 395 10.94 20.19 2.80
C PRO A 395 9.96 21.30 3.20
N GLU A 396 10.06 22.48 2.58
CA GLU A 396 9.22 23.66 2.83
C GLU A 396 7.76 23.41 2.44
N ALA A 397 7.52 22.92 1.21
CA ALA A 397 6.18 22.62 0.72
C ALA A 397 5.53 21.48 1.51
N LYS A 398 6.29 20.52 1.99
CA LYS A 398 5.82 19.44 2.84
C LYS A 398 5.43 19.93 4.23
N ALA A 399 6.24 20.82 4.83
CA ALA A 399 5.96 21.39 6.14
C ALA A 399 4.74 22.34 6.14
N ALA A 400 4.45 23.01 5.03
CA ALA A 400 3.31 23.91 4.89
C ALA A 400 1.94 23.20 4.80
N ARG A 401 1.91 21.88 4.60
CA ARG A 401 0.66 21.14 4.47
C ARG A 401 0.27 20.44 5.78
N PRO A 402 -1.05 20.36 6.09
CA PRO A 402 -1.51 19.59 7.22
C PRO A 402 -1.05 18.13 7.14
N GLN A 403 -0.58 17.58 8.25
CA GLN A 403 -0.38 16.15 8.38
C GLN A 403 -1.68 15.41 8.04
N PHE A 404 -1.64 14.23 7.42
CA PHE A 404 -2.81 13.51 6.91
C PHE A 404 -3.54 14.14 5.70
N SER A 405 -3.07 15.25 5.12
CA SER A 405 -3.43 15.57 3.74
C SER A 405 -2.77 14.59 2.75
N PHE A 406 -1.67 13.94 3.18
CA PHE A 406 -0.98 12.87 2.46
C PHE A 406 -0.66 11.70 3.40
N PHE A 407 -1.24 10.53 3.15
CA PHE A 407 -1.09 9.35 4.01
C PHE A 407 -1.10 8.03 3.22
N PRO A 408 -0.20 7.85 2.23
CA PRO A 408 -0.18 6.65 1.38
C PRO A 408 0.05 5.36 2.17
N PHE A 409 0.74 5.45 3.32
CA PHE A 409 1.03 4.36 4.24
C PHE A 409 0.04 4.25 5.41
N GLY A 410 -1.06 5.01 5.37
CA GLY A 410 -2.01 5.08 6.48
C GLY A 410 -1.49 5.88 7.67
N GLY A 411 -1.89 5.50 8.89
CA GLY A 411 -1.51 6.23 10.11
C GLY A 411 -1.72 5.45 11.39
N GLY A 412 -1.15 5.99 12.47
CA GLY A 412 -1.29 5.46 13.82
C GLY A 412 -0.67 4.08 14.02
N PRO A 413 -1.14 3.32 15.02
CA PRO A 413 -0.62 1.98 15.31
C PRO A 413 -0.80 0.96 14.17
N ARG A 414 -1.60 1.30 13.16
CA ARG A 414 -1.85 0.51 11.95
C ARG A 414 -1.14 1.04 10.70
N ARG A 415 -0.23 2.02 10.86
CA ARG A 415 0.62 2.50 9.77
C ARG A 415 1.43 1.36 9.17
N CYS A 416 1.70 1.41 7.88
CA CYS A 416 2.48 0.38 7.18
C CYS A 416 3.79 0.08 7.93
N LEU A 417 4.01 -1.21 8.21
CA LEU A 417 5.23 -1.67 8.88
C LEU A 417 6.44 -1.53 7.96
N GLY A 418 6.24 -1.82 6.68
CA GLY A 418 7.27 -1.79 5.64
C GLY A 418 7.45 -0.43 4.96
N GLU A 419 6.99 0.69 5.53
CA GLU A 419 7.09 2.00 4.87
C GLU A 419 8.52 2.38 4.51
N SER A 420 9.46 2.29 5.46
CA SER A 420 10.87 2.60 5.20
C SER A 420 11.50 1.64 4.18
N PHE A 421 11.14 0.36 4.23
CA PHE A 421 11.56 -0.63 3.24
C PHE A 421 11.02 -0.25 1.85
N ALA A 422 9.72 0.02 1.74
CA ALA A 422 9.05 0.35 0.49
C ALA A 422 9.56 1.65 -0.14
N MET A 423 9.86 2.68 0.66
CA MET A 423 10.44 3.92 0.16
C MET A 423 11.87 3.71 -0.33
N THR A 424 12.70 2.98 0.44
CA THR A 424 14.06 2.62 0.02
C THR A 424 14.04 1.82 -1.27
N GLU A 425 13.27 0.75 -1.33
CA GLU A 425 13.11 -0.09 -2.52
C GLU A 425 12.63 0.73 -3.72
N GLY A 426 11.54 1.47 -3.56
CA GLY A 426 10.96 2.27 -4.63
C GLY A 426 11.92 3.31 -5.20
N VAL A 427 12.70 4.01 -4.36
CA VAL A 427 13.70 4.99 -4.81
C VAL A 427 14.85 4.31 -5.54
N LEU A 428 15.41 3.22 -5.00
CA LEU A 428 16.55 2.52 -5.60
C LEU A 428 16.18 1.86 -6.94
N LEU A 429 15.00 1.24 -7.01
CA LEU A 429 14.50 0.64 -8.25
C LEU A 429 14.22 1.71 -9.32
N LEU A 430 13.53 2.79 -8.93
CA LEU A 430 13.26 3.90 -9.84
C LEU A 430 14.58 4.51 -10.35
N ALA A 431 15.53 4.78 -9.46
CA ALA A 431 16.82 5.35 -9.82
C ALA A 431 17.59 4.44 -10.78
N THR A 432 17.72 3.16 -10.46
CA THR A 432 18.48 2.21 -11.27
C THR A 432 17.84 2.00 -12.64
N LEU A 433 16.53 1.75 -12.68
CA LEU A 433 15.83 1.50 -13.95
C LEU A 433 15.77 2.76 -14.83
N ALA A 434 15.43 3.94 -14.26
CA ALA A 434 15.37 5.18 -15.02
C ALA A 434 16.75 5.71 -15.42
N ARG A 435 17.85 5.29 -14.77
CA ARG A 435 19.21 5.57 -15.22
C ARG A 435 19.56 4.83 -16.50
N LEU A 436 19.05 3.62 -16.66
CA LEU A 436 19.37 2.72 -17.77
C LEU A 436 18.34 2.82 -18.92
N TRP A 437 17.08 3.08 -18.58
CA TRP A 437 15.96 2.96 -19.49
C TRP A 437 15.01 4.15 -19.42
N ARG A 438 14.55 4.58 -20.58
CA ARG A 438 13.41 5.48 -20.75
C ARG A 438 12.21 4.67 -21.19
N MET A 439 11.06 4.87 -20.52
CA MET A 439 9.82 4.14 -20.81
C MET A 439 8.79 5.10 -21.40
N ARG A 440 8.23 4.78 -22.55
CA ARG A 440 7.20 5.58 -23.22
C ARG A 440 5.91 4.77 -23.37
N LEU A 441 4.80 5.35 -22.93
CA LEU A 441 3.51 4.72 -23.19
C LEU A 441 3.32 4.49 -24.68
N VAL A 442 2.87 3.26 -25.05
CA VAL A 442 2.59 2.93 -26.45
C VAL A 442 1.44 3.80 -26.93
N GLU A 443 1.59 4.39 -28.11
CA GLU A 443 0.55 5.22 -28.73
C GLU A 443 -0.77 4.44 -28.86
N GLY A 444 -1.89 5.08 -28.48
CA GLY A 444 -3.21 4.46 -28.49
C GLY A 444 -3.48 3.47 -27.34
N HIS A 445 -2.49 3.17 -26.48
CA HIS A 445 -2.76 2.31 -25.32
C HIS A 445 -3.69 2.99 -24.32
N LYS A 446 -4.82 2.34 -24.04
CA LYS A 446 -5.85 2.88 -23.15
C LYS A 446 -5.46 2.75 -21.69
N ILE A 447 -5.45 3.88 -20.99
CA ILE A 447 -5.26 3.91 -19.53
C ILE A 447 -6.60 4.11 -18.84
N GLU A 448 -6.95 3.16 -17.98
CA GLU A 448 -8.15 3.22 -17.14
C GLU A 448 -7.80 2.68 -15.74
N MET A 449 -7.99 3.50 -14.72
CA MET A 449 -7.72 3.09 -13.34
C MET A 449 -8.74 2.05 -12.89
N LEU A 450 -8.27 0.94 -12.31
CA LEU A 450 -9.06 -0.15 -11.77
C LEU A 450 -8.93 -0.20 -10.25
N PRO A 451 -9.84 0.44 -9.51
CA PRO A 451 -9.81 0.49 -8.04
C PRO A 451 -10.31 -0.81 -7.43
N GLN A 452 -9.41 -1.72 -7.21
CA GLN A 452 -9.66 -3.00 -6.54
C GLN A 452 -9.17 -2.93 -5.09
N HIS A 453 -8.41 -3.94 -4.59
CA HIS A 453 -7.67 -3.83 -3.33
C HIS A 453 -6.52 -2.84 -3.47
N LEU A 454 -5.85 -2.83 -4.63
CA LEU A 454 -4.92 -1.80 -5.07
C LEU A 454 -5.47 -1.06 -6.29
N LEU A 455 -4.93 0.12 -6.56
CA LEU A 455 -5.25 0.94 -7.72
C LEU A 455 -4.38 0.52 -8.91
N ARG A 456 -4.89 -0.36 -9.75
CA ARG A 456 -4.17 -0.89 -10.92
C ARG A 456 -4.61 -0.24 -12.22
N SER A 457 -3.88 -0.48 -13.30
CA SER A 457 -4.37 -0.26 -14.66
C SER A 457 -5.24 -1.44 -15.09
N LYS A 458 -6.38 -1.16 -15.70
CA LYS A 458 -7.35 -2.17 -16.15
C LYS A 458 -6.84 -2.96 -17.36
N TRP A 459 -6.07 -2.32 -18.22
CA TRP A 459 -5.61 -2.85 -19.50
C TRP A 459 -4.11 -3.18 -19.52
N GLY A 460 -3.47 -3.27 -18.34
CA GLY A 460 -2.03 -3.33 -18.23
C GLY A 460 -1.38 -1.95 -18.45
N MET A 461 -0.08 -1.94 -18.70
CA MET A 461 0.70 -0.73 -18.94
C MET A 461 1.75 -1.01 -20.02
N GLN A 462 1.31 -1.01 -21.30
CA GLN A 462 2.23 -1.27 -22.44
C GLN A 462 3.15 -0.07 -22.65
N MET A 463 4.44 -0.28 -22.43
CA MET A 463 5.45 0.76 -22.60
C MET A 463 6.55 0.30 -23.53
N ARG A 464 6.97 1.19 -24.42
CA ARG A 464 8.14 1.01 -25.27
C ARG A 464 9.39 1.43 -24.50
N LEU A 465 10.36 0.53 -24.45
CA LEU A 465 11.64 0.75 -23.79
C LEU A 465 12.62 1.44 -24.75
N ALA A 466 13.36 2.41 -24.25
CA ALA A 466 14.48 3.02 -24.97
C ALA A 466 15.68 3.06 -24.02
N ARG A 467 16.81 2.54 -24.48
CA ARG A 467 18.06 2.55 -23.70
C ARG A 467 18.61 3.98 -23.62
N ARG A 468 19.17 4.32 -22.45
CA ARG A 468 19.81 5.63 -22.23
C ARG A 468 21.31 5.54 -22.35
#